data_12a1840ff57e2e1680594b5e0d9a6232
#
_entry.id   12a1840ff57e2e1680594b5e0d9a6232
#
_cell.length_a   1.000
_cell.length_b   1.000
_cell.length_c   1.000
_cell.angle_alpha   90.00
_cell.angle_beta   90.00
_cell.angle_gamma   90.00
#
_symmetry.space_group_name_H-M   'P 1'
#
loop_
_entity.id
_entity.type
_entity.pdbx_description
1 polymer ?
#
loop_
_entity_poly.entity_id
_entity_poly.type
_entity_poly.pdbx_seq_one_letter_code
_entity_poly.pdbx_strand_id
1 'polypeptide(L)'
;MKTPSKIFLVGMPGSGKSTLGKQLAEKLNRNFFDLDAEIERMAGWVIPDIFEQIGEDYFRELENSVLTMLIKLNEPAVIATGGGAPCFFDNMDQMNGAGATIFINTPMDTIIERVKKEKSTRPLVNRMEDDSLAQDMEALYKKRLPHYEKASFTTNSNLQDVVQFLESAKS
;
A
#
# COMPACT_ATOMS: atom_id res chain seq x y z
N MET A 1 8.05 22.04 12.62
CA MET A 1 7.75 21.66 11.21
C MET A 1 6.31 21.16 11.09
N LYS A 2 5.70 21.29 9.94
CA LYS A 2 4.33 20.78 9.72
C LYS A 2 4.39 19.26 9.47
N THR A 3 3.38 18.52 9.93
CA THR A 3 3.20 17.11 9.56
C THR A 3 3.31 16.96 8.04
N PRO A 4 4.03 15.94 7.50
CA PRO A 4 4.21 15.76 6.07
C PRO A 4 2.88 15.86 5.30
N SER A 5 2.88 16.55 4.16
CA SER A 5 1.66 16.73 3.35
C SER A 5 1.10 15.39 2.86
N LYS A 6 1.98 14.47 2.47
CA LYS A 6 1.59 13.12 2.05
C LYS A 6 2.06 12.08 3.06
N ILE A 7 1.23 11.08 3.28
CA ILE A 7 1.54 9.91 4.12
C ILE A 7 1.17 8.68 3.30
N PHE A 8 2.12 7.80 3.07
CA PHE A 8 1.93 6.58 2.28
C PHE A 8 2.00 5.36 3.20
N LEU A 9 1.03 4.46 3.05
CA LEU A 9 1.02 3.18 3.76
C LEU A 9 1.44 2.08 2.79
N VAL A 10 2.51 1.37 3.12
CA VAL A 10 3.05 0.26 2.33
C VAL A 10 3.06 -1.02 3.15
N GLY A 11 3.05 -2.16 2.49
CA GLY A 11 3.06 -3.48 3.13
C GLY A 11 2.30 -4.52 2.32
N MET A 12 2.30 -5.75 2.80
CA MET A 12 1.68 -6.89 2.14
C MET A 12 0.17 -6.71 1.92
N PRO A 13 -0.42 -7.38 0.90
CA PRO A 13 -1.86 -7.55 0.83
C PRO A 13 -2.39 -8.16 2.15
N GLY A 14 -3.51 -7.66 2.66
CA GLY A 14 -4.07 -8.13 3.94
C GLY A 14 -3.39 -7.59 5.20
N SER A 15 -2.42 -6.68 5.08
CA SER A 15 -1.76 -6.06 6.24
C SER A 15 -2.60 -5.01 6.98
N GLY A 16 -3.70 -4.53 6.39
CA GLY A 16 -4.59 -3.55 7.04
C GLY A 16 -4.33 -2.09 6.64
N LYS A 17 -3.63 -1.85 5.53
CA LYS A 17 -3.30 -0.50 5.04
C LYS A 17 -4.53 0.40 4.86
N SER A 18 -5.58 -0.10 4.21
CA SER A 18 -6.77 0.71 3.93
C SER A 18 -7.53 1.04 5.20
N THR A 19 -7.65 0.10 6.14
CA THR A 19 -8.32 0.33 7.44
C THR A 19 -7.55 1.35 8.27
N LEU A 20 -6.25 1.15 8.45
CA LEU A 20 -5.40 2.08 9.20
C LEU A 20 -5.33 3.46 8.51
N GLY A 21 -5.28 3.47 7.19
CA GLY A 21 -5.22 4.68 6.39
C GLY A 21 -6.45 5.56 6.55
N LYS A 22 -7.64 4.97 6.56
CA LYS A 22 -8.90 5.69 6.82
C LYS A 22 -8.92 6.29 8.23
N GLN A 23 -8.56 5.50 9.24
CA GLN A 23 -8.49 5.97 10.63
C GLN A 23 -7.47 7.10 10.80
N LEU A 24 -6.31 6.98 10.16
CA LEU A 24 -5.27 8.01 10.21
C LEU A 24 -5.72 9.30 9.50
N ALA A 25 -6.35 9.18 8.34
CA ALA A 25 -6.87 10.31 7.59
C ALA A 25 -7.94 11.07 8.37
N GLU A 26 -8.88 10.36 8.99
CA GLU A 26 -9.90 10.94 9.86
C GLU A 26 -9.25 11.67 11.05
N LYS A 27 -8.32 11.02 11.75
CA LYS A 27 -7.62 11.61 12.90
C LYS A 27 -6.83 12.88 12.55
N LEU A 28 -6.25 12.93 11.35
CA LEU A 28 -5.46 14.06 10.87
C LEU A 28 -6.27 15.09 10.08
N ASN A 29 -7.58 14.86 9.91
CA ASN A 29 -8.48 15.66 9.05
C ASN A 29 -7.89 15.84 7.64
N ARG A 30 -7.61 14.72 6.96
CA ARG A 30 -7.02 14.67 5.62
C ARG A 30 -7.85 13.79 4.68
N ASN A 31 -7.66 13.98 3.38
CA ASN A 31 -8.21 13.08 2.39
C ASN A 31 -7.55 11.70 2.48
N PHE A 32 -8.35 10.66 2.24
CA PHE A 32 -7.87 9.29 2.11
C PHE A 32 -8.02 8.82 0.66
N PHE A 33 -6.95 8.23 0.12
CA PHE A 33 -6.97 7.55 -1.18
C PHE A 33 -6.49 6.12 -1.03
N ASP A 34 -7.22 5.20 -1.62
CA ASP A 34 -6.77 3.84 -1.88
C ASP A 34 -6.26 3.78 -3.32
N LEU A 35 -4.96 3.49 -3.51
CA LEU A 35 -4.33 3.52 -4.84
C LEU A 35 -5.01 2.55 -5.81
N ASP A 36 -5.36 1.34 -5.35
CA ASP A 36 -6.03 0.35 -6.18
C ASP A 36 -7.42 0.85 -6.62
N ALA A 37 -8.18 1.45 -5.71
CA ALA A 37 -9.48 2.04 -6.04
C ALA A 37 -9.36 3.20 -7.04
N GLU A 38 -8.34 4.04 -6.90
CA GLU A 38 -8.09 5.13 -7.86
C GLU A 38 -7.68 4.61 -9.24
N ILE A 39 -6.89 3.54 -9.30
CA ILE A 39 -6.53 2.87 -10.56
C ILE A 39 -7.81 2.36 -11.25
N GLU A 40 -8.66 1.64 -10.56
CA GLU A 40 -9.92 1.11 -11.12
C GLU A 40 -10.85 2.24 -11.58
N ARG A 41 -10.97 3.30 -10.79
CA ARG A 41 -11.77 4.46 -11.14
C ARG A 41 -11.30 5.14 -12.43
N MET A 42 -9.99 5.29 -12.60
CA MET A 42 -9.40 5.94 -13.77
C MET A 42 -9.39 5.04 -15.00
N ALA A 43 -9.12 3.75 -14.82
CA ALA A 43 -9.09 2.78 -15.91
C ALA A 43 -10.49 2.41 -16.42
N GLY A 44 -11.52 2.53 -15.57
CA GLY A 44 -12.86 2.01 -15.86
C GLY A 44 -12.94 0.48 -15.87
N TRP A 45 -11.92 -0.19 -15.33
CA TRP A 45 -11.79 -1.64 -15.26
C TRP A 45 -11.36 -2.07 -13.86
N VAL A 46 -11.80 -3.23 -13.41
CA VAL A 46 -11.29 -3.83 -12.18
C VAL A 46 -9.89 -4.42 -12.38
N ILE A 47 -9.06 -4.36 -11.35
CA ILE A 47 -7.66 -4.80 -11.42
C ILE A 47 -7.50 -6.25 -11.90
N PRO A 48 -8.29 -7.24 -11.43
CA PRO A 48 -8.21 -8.60 -11.96
C PRO A 48 -8.35 -8.69 -13.48
N ASP A 49 -9.26 -7.91 -14.06
CA ASP A 49 -9.48 -7.89 -15.50
C ASP A 49 -8.31 -7.24 -16.26
N ILE A 50 -7.70 -6.20 -15.68
CA ILE A 50 -6.49 -5.58 -16.25
C ILE A 50 -5.35 -6.61 -16.32
N PHE A 51 -5.13 -7.36 -15.24
CA PHE A 51 -4.10 -8.42 -15.20
C PHE A 51 -4.37 -9.53 -16.21
N GLU A 52 -5.62 -9.97 -16.32
CA GLU A 52 -5.99 -11.07 -17.21
C GLU A 52 -5.98 -10.69 -18.68
N GLN A 53 -6.54 -9.52 -19.03
CA GLN A 53 -6.74 -9.12 -20.42
C GLN A 53 -5.54 -8.37 -21.01
N ILE A 54 -4.78 -7.62 -20.22
CA ILE A 54 -3.70 -6.76 -20.70
C ILE A 54 -2.35 -7.20 -20.13
N GLY A 55 -2.27 -7.54 -18.85
CA GLY A 55 -1.08 -8.07 -18.19
C GLY A 55 -0.55 -7.18 -17.08
N GLU A 56 0.42 -7.74 -16.34
CA GLU A 56 1.01 -7.09 -15.17
C GLU A 56 1.82 -5.83 -15.54
N ASP A 57 2.59 -5.86 -16.63
CA ASP A 57 3.45 -4.73 -17.02
C ASP A 57 2.63 -3.47 -17.25
N TYR A 58 1.51 -3.59 -17.95
CA TYR A 58 0.59 -2.47 -18.15
C TYR A 58 0.00 -1.96 -16.82
N PHE A 59 -0.41 -2.90 -15.94
CA PHE A 59 -0.90 -2.53 -14.62
C PHE A 59 0.15 -1.74 -13.82
N ARG A 60 1.41 -2.15 -13.86
CA ARG A 60 2.51 -1.44 -13.15
C ARG A 60 2.76 -0.04 -13.68
N GLU A 61 2.68 0.15 -15.00
CA GLU A 61 2.76 1.48 -15.61
C GLU A 61 1.59 2.37 -15.18
N LEU A 62 0.39 1.82 -15.16
CA LEU A 62 -0.82 2.53 -14.71
C LEU A 62 -0.74 2.87 -13.22
N GLU A 63 -0.30 1.93 -12.39
CA GLU A 63 -0.08 2.14 -10.95
C GLU A 63 0.93 3.26 -10.69
N ASN A 64 2.06 3.28 -11.40
CA ASN A 64 3.05 4.36 -11.31
C ASN A 64 2.45 5.72 -11.73
N SER A 65 1.69 5.76 -12.81
CA SER A 65 1.07 6.99 -13.29
C SER A 65 0.05 7.56 -12.31
N VAL A 66 -0.81 6.72 -11.75
CA VAL A 66 -1.82 7.13 -10.75
C VAL A 66 -1.15 7.57 -9.45
N LEU A 67 -0.14 6.84 -8.99
CA LEU A 67 0.65 7.24 -7.81
C LEU A 67 1.28 8.62 -8.00
N THR A 68 1.93 8.86 -9.15
CA THR A 68 2.53 10.15 -9.48
C THR A 68 1.50 11.28 -9.48
N MET A 69 0.30 11.02 -9.99
CA MET A 69 -0.81 11.97 -9.96
C MET A 69 -1.22 12.31 -8.51
N LEU A 70 -1.39 11.30 -7.66
CA LEU A 70 -1.75 11.49 -6.24
C LEU A 70 -0.67 12.27 -5.47
N ILE A 71 0.60 12.01 -5.77
CA ILE A 71 1.74 12.76 -5.19
C ILE A 71 1.64 14.25 -5.52
N LYS A 72 1.25 14.59 -6.74
CA LYS A 72 1.17 15.98 -7.22
C LYS A 72 -0.04 16.76 -6.74
N LEU A 73 -1.02 16.11 -6.11
CA LEU A 73 -2.14 16.85 -5.50
C LEU A 73 -1.62 17.85 -4.46
N ASN A 74 -2.17 19.05 -4.45
CA ASN A 74 -1.77 20.07 -3.48
C ASN A 74 -2.31 19.78 -2.06
N GLU A 75 -3.36 18.98 -1.95
CA GLU A 75 -4.05 18.70 -0.70
C GLU A 75 -3.29 17.68 0.15
N PRO A 76 -3.27 17.85 1.48
CA PRO A 76 -2.75 16.82 2.38
C PRO A 76 -3.56 15.52 2.27
N ALA A 77 -2.87 14.39 2.18
CA ALA A 77 -3.53 13.11 1.98
C ALA A 77 -2.83 11.95 2.68
N VAL A 78 -3.60 10.93 3.02
CA VAL A 78 -3.14 9.59 3.38
C VAL A 78 -3.45 8.66 2.21
N ILE A 79 -2.46 7.94 1.73
CA ILE A 79 -2.55 7.09 0.55
C ILE A 79 -2.16 5.65 0.94
N ALA A 80 -3.12 4.72 0.86
CA ALA A 80 -2.84 3.30 0.99
C ALA A 80 -2.44 2.74 -0.38
N THR A 81 -1.25 2.16 -0.48
CA THR A 81 -0.74 1.59 -1.74
C THR A 81 -1.14 0.13 -1.92
N GLY A 82 -1.07 -0.36 -3.15
CA GLY A 82 -1.07 -1.80 -3.41
C GLY A 82 0.20 -2.45 -2.87
N GLY A 83 0.14 -3.75 -2.54
CA GLY A 83 1.28 -4.45 -1.94
C GLY A 83 2.53 -4.48 -2.82
N GLY A 84 2.38 -4.47 -4.14
CA GLY A 84 3.49 -4.46 -5.09
C GLY A 84 3.98 -3.07 -5.49
N ALA A 85 3.22 -2.02 -5.25
CA ALA A 85 3.55 -0.67 -5.71
C ALA A 85 4.97 -0.21 -5.31
N PRO A 86 5.45 -0.43 -4.07
CA PRO A 86 6.81 -0.04 -3.68
C PRO A 86 7.94 -0.75 -4.41
N CYS A 87 7.65 -1.87 -5.06
CA CYS A 87 8.65 -2.76 -5.67
C CYS A 87 8.95 -2.46 -7.14
N PHE A 88 8.18 -1.57 -7.77
CA PHE A 88 8.28 -1.28 -9.20
C PHE A 88 8.70 0.16 -9.46
N PHE A 89 9.43 0.36 -10.55
CA PHE A 89 9.98 1.66 -10.93
C PHE A 89 10.72 2.30 -9.73
N ASP A 90 10.65 3.60 -9.63
CA ASP A 90 11.14 4.39 -8.49
C ASP A 90 10.02 4.80 -7.50
N ASN A 91 8.92 4.04 -7.48
CA ASN A 91 7.74 4.39 -6.68
C ASN A 91 8.07 4.64 -5.21
N MET A 92 8.92 3.79 -4.60
CA MET A 92 9.29 3.97 -3.20
C MET A 92 10.10 5.25 -2.96
N ASP A 93 11.00 5.57 -3.87
CA ASP A 93 11.81 6.79 -3.80
C ASP A 93 10.93 8.04 -4.03
N GLN A 94 9.98 7.99 -4.95
CA GLN A 94 9.00 9.05 -5.15
C GLN A 94 8.15 9.30 -3.89
N MET A 95 7.67 8.26 -3.25
CA MET A 95 6.90 8.37 -2.01
C MET A 95 7.74 8.95 -0.86
N ASN A 96 8.97 8.48 -0.69
CA ASN A 96 9.90 9.00 0.33
C ASN A 96 10.27 10.46 0.08
N GLY A 97 10.39 10.88 -1.18
CA GLY A 97 10.65 12.26 -1.55
C GLY A 97 9.44 13.19 -1.35
N ALA A 98 8.22 12.65 -1.42
CA ALA A 98 6.97 13.42 -1.32
C ALA A 98 6.41 13.53 0.10
N GLY A 99 6.78 12.64 1.02
CA GLY A 99 6.23 12.65 2.36
C GLY A 99 6.73 11.53 3.26
N ALA A 100 5.94 11.16 4.24
CA ALA A 100 6.25 10.06 5.15
C ALA A 100 5.73 8.73 4.59
N THR A 101 6.53 7.71 4.66
CA THR A 101 6.16 6.33 4.30
C THR A 101 6.12 5.48 5.55
N ILE A 102 5.05 4.70 5.71
CA ILE A 102 4.78 3.85 6.87
C ILE A 102 4.66 2.40 6.39
N PHE A 103 5.56 1.56 6.83
CA PHE A 103 5.47 0.11 6.58
C PHE A 103 4.57 -0.54 7.64
N ILE A 104 3.48 -1.15 7.17
CA ILE A 104 2.57 -1.92 8.02
C ILE A 104 3.04 -3.38 8.02
N ASN A 105 3.82 -3.74 9.02
CA ASN A 105 4.40 -5.07 9.15
C ASN A 105 3.53 -5.97 10.05
N THR A 106 2.36 -6.33 9.55
CA THR A 106 1.43 -7.24 10.22
C THR A 106 1.99 -8.67 10.22
N PRO A 107 1.83 -9.45 11.31
CA PRO A 107 2.26 -10.85 11.35
C PRO A 107 1.69 -11.68 10.20
N MET A 108 2.52 -12.55 9.62
CA MET A 108 2.16 -13.33 8.43
C MET A 108 0.93 -14.22 8.64
N ASP A 109 0.77 -14.81 9.82
CA ASP A 109 -0.42 -15.62 10.15
C ASP A 109 -1.72 -14.83 10.02
N THR A 110 -1.72 -13.58 10.51
CA THR A 110 -2.85 -12.66 10.38
C THR A 110 -3.10 -12.29 8.93
N ILE A 111 -2.04 -12.02 8.16
CA ILE A 111 -2.15 -11.72 6.73
C ILE A 111 -2.76 -12.89 5.96
N ILE A 112 -2.27 -14.10 6.19
CA ILE A 112 -2.76 -15.31 5.52
C ILE A 112 -4.24 -15.54 5.82
N GLU A 113 -4.66 -15.39 7.07
CA GLU A 113 -6.07 -15.53 7.44
C GLU A 113 -6.97 -14.53 6.70
N ARG A 114 -6.56 -13.27 6.65
CA ARG A 114 -7.30 -12.20 5.96
C ARG A 114 -7.37 -12.44 4.44
N VAL A 115 -6.24 -12.83 3.86
CA VAL A 115 -6.12 -13.08 2.42
C VAL A 115 -6.99 -14.25 1.98
N LYS A 116 -7.09 -15.31 2.76
CA LYS A 116 -8.01 -16.42 2.49
C LYS A 116 -9.47 -15.96 2.39
N LYS A 117 -9.87 -15.00 3.20
CA LYS A 117 -11.23 -14.41 3.18
C LYS A 117 -11.45 -13.51 1.96
N GLU A 118 -10.41 -12.85 1.45
CA GLU A 118 -10.49 -11.83 0.38
C GLU A 118 -9.86 -12.29 -0.95
N LYS A 119 -9.60 -13.57 -1.12
CA LYS A 119 -8.86 -14.11 -2.26
C LYS A 119 -9.42 -13.69 -3.63
N SER A 120 -10.75 -13.60 -3.75
CA SER A 120 -11.43 -13.25 -5.00
C SER A 120 -11.13 -11.83 -5.52
N THR A 121 -10.62 -10.94 -4.68
CA THR A 121 -10.38 -9.53 -5.03
C THR A 121 -8.92 -9.19 -5.33
N ARG A 122 -7.99 -10.16 -5.21
CA ARG A 122 -6.54 -9.92 -5.31
C ARG A 122 -5.88 -10.77 -6.40
N PRO A 123 -5.50 -10.18 -7.57
CA PRO A 123 -5.04 -10.93 -8.74
C PRO A 123 -3.87 -11.88 -8.49
N LEU A 124 -2.82 -11.44 -7.79
CA LEU A 124 -1.66 -12.29 -7.50
C LEU A 124 -1.99 -13.42 -6.53
N VAL A 125 -2.84 -13.15 -5.54
CA VAL A 125 -3.28 -14.15 -4.55
C VAL A 125 -4.22 -15.18 -5.18
N ASN A 126 -5.08 -14.76 -6.11
CA ASN A 126 -5.98 -15.67 -6.82
C ASN A 126 -5.25 -16.74 -7.64
N ARG A 127 -4.01 -16.47 -8.03
CA ARG A 127 -3.16 -17.44 -8.75
C ARG A 127 -2.46 -18.44 -7.83
N MET A 128 -2.50 -18.21 -6.51
CA MET A 128 -1.91 -19.10 -5.51
C MET A 128 -2.91 -20.21 -5.17
N GLU A 129 -2.44 -21.44 -5.16
CA GLU A 129 -3.22 -22.57 -4.69
C GLU A 129 -3.39 -22.52 -3.16
N ASP A 130 -4.52 -23.01 -2.63
CA ASP A 130 -4.80 -22.96 -1.20
C ASP A 130 -3.76 -23.73 -0.37
N ASP A 131 -3.28 -24.87 -0.87
CA ASP A 131 -2.28 -25.71 -0.19
C ASP A 131 -0.88 -25.06 -0.11
N SER A 132 -0.57 -24.14 -1.05
CA SER A 132 0.73 -23.44 -1.10
C SER A 132 0.65 -21.98 -0.65
N LEU A 133 -0.53 -21.48 -0.28
CA LEU A 133 -0.75 -20.06 0.01
C LEU A 133 0.23 -19.50 1.05
N ALA A 134 0.44 -20.23 2.15
CA ALA A 134 1.35 -19.79 3.21
C ALA A 134 2.80 -19.65 2.70
N GLN A 135 3.28 -20.61 1.93
CA GLN A 135 4.63 -20.59 1.34
C GLN A 135 4.76 -19.50 0.29
N ASP A 136 3.76 -19.35 -0.56
CA ASP A 136 3.75 -18.34 -1.63
C ASP A 136 3.71 -16.92 -1.04
N MET A 137 2.92 -16.71 -0.01
CA MET A 137 2.85 -15.44 0.70
C MET A 137 4.17 -15.12 1.43
N GLU A 138 4.80 -16.11 2.05
CA GLU A 138 6.12 -15.96 2.68
C GLU A 138 7.20 -15.61 1.66
N ALA A 139 7.22 -16.30 0.51
CA ALA A 139 8.15 -16.01 -0.59
C ALA A 139 7.93 -14.59 -1.15
N LEU A 140 6.68 -14.19 -1.33
CA LEU A 140 6.32 -12.85 -1.78
C LEU A 140 6.77 -11.78 -0.78
N TYR A 141 6.57 -12.02 0.52
CA TYR A 141 7.02 -11.14 1.59
C TYR A 141 8.54 -10.96 1.55
N LYS A 142 9.31 -12.04 1.50
CA LYS A 142 10.78 -11.99 1.42
C LYS A 142 11.28 -11.21 0.21
N LYS A 143 10.62 -11.38 -0.94
CA LYS A 143 10.95 -10.65 -2.17
C LYS A 143 10.68 -9.15 -2.04
N ARG A 144 9.61 -8.76 -1.34
CA ARG A 144 9.16 -7.37 -1.21
C ARG A 144 9.78 -6.63 -0.03
N LEU A 145 10.20 -7.36 1.01
CA LEU A 145 10.70 -6.78 2.25
C LEU A 145 11.79 -5.72 2.06
N PRO A 146 12.82 -5.91 1.20
CA PRO A 146 13.84 -4.89 0.98
C PRO A 146 13.29 -3.54 0.50
N HIS A 147 12.15 -3.55 -0.20
CA HIS A 147 11.46 -2.33 -0.63
C HIS A 147 10.67 -1.70 0.52
N TYR A 148 9.95 -2.52 1.29
CA TYR A 148 9.17 -2.02 2.44
C TYR A 148 10.06 -1.43 3.53
N GLU A 149 11.25 -1.99 3.74
CA GLU A 149 12.22 -1.52 4.75
C GLU A 149 12.80 -0.14 4.45
N LYS A 150 12.62 0.38 3.23
CA LYS A 150 12.95 1.77 2.88
C LYS A 150 11.96 2.79 3.45
N ALA A 151 10.88 2.35 4.09
CA ALA A 151 9.90 3.24 4.70
C ALA A 151 10.49 4.04 5.86
N SER A 152 9.97 5.25 6.07
CA SER A 152 10.42 6.16 7.14
C SER A 152 10.10 5.62 8.54
N PHE A 153 9.08 4.78 8.67
CA PHE A 153 8.63 4.19 9.92
C PHE A 153 7.99 2.82 9.70
N THR A 154 8.10 1.95 10.68
CA THR A 154 7.48 0.61 10.66
C THR A 154 6.60 0.42 11.90
N THR A 155 5.41 -0.13 11.70
CA THR A 155 4.46 -0.46 12.77
C THR A 155 3.75 -1.78 12.52
N ASN A 156 3.22 -2.38 13.57
CA ASN A 156 2.36 -3.58 13.52
C ASN A 156 0.86 -3.22 13.42
N SER A 157 0.52 -2.18 12.64
CA SER A 157 -0.85 -1.67 12.49
C SER A 157 -1.38 -0.87 13.70
N ASN A 158 -0.52 -0.30 14.51
CA ASN A 158 -0.91 0.53 15.63
C ASN A 158 -1.03 2.00 15.21
N LEU A 159 -2.25 2.52 15.22
CA LEU A 159 -2.53 3.91 14.86
C LEU A 159 -1.79 4.90 15.78
N GLN A 160 -1.72 4.62 17.07
CA GLN A 160 -1.09 5.53 18.04
C GLN A 160 0.40 5.68 17.78
N ASP A 161 1.09 4.59 17.45
CA ASP A 161 2.52 4.62 17.11
C ASP A 161 2.78 5.50 15.88
N VAL A 162 1.93 5.38 14.86
CA VAL A 162 2.03 6.18 13.64
C VAL A 162 1.82 7.67 13.95
N VAL A 163 0.80 8.00 14.73
CA VAL A 163 0.53 9.38 15.12
C VAL A 163 1.70 9.96 15.91
N GLN A 164 2.23 9.23 16.87
CA GLN A 164 3.38 9.64 17.66
C GLN A 164 4.62 9.87 16.79
N PHE A 165 4.89 8.98 15.84
CA PHE A 165 5.98 9.17 14.87
C PHE A 165 5.80 10.47 14.08
N LEU A 166 4.61 10.69 13.51
CA LEU A 166 4.32 11.88 12.72
C LEU A 166 4.39 13.19 13.54
N GLU A 167 4.10 13.11 14.83
CA GLU A 167 4.23 14.24 15.75
C GLU A 167 5.68 14.51 16.16
N SER A 168 6.48 13.46 16.37
CA SER A 168 7.91 13.60 16.68
C SER A 168 8.70 14.17 15.50
N ALA A 169 8.30 13.90 14.28
CA ALA A 169 8.89 14.49 13.07
C ALA A 169 8.60 16.00 12.91
N LYS A 170 7.82 16.61 13.82
CA LYS A 170 7.56 18.05 13.89
C LYS A 170 8.63 18.83 14.62
N SER A 171 9.53 18.13 15.33
CA SER A 171 10.63 18.74 16.11
C SER A 171 11.90 18.92 15.23
#